data_a1eb1732260a97b538404dd3890ab1f7
#
_entry.id   a1eb1732260a97b538404dd3890ab1f7
#
_cell.length_a   1.000
_cell.length_b   1.000
_cell.length_c   1.000
_cell.angle_alpha   90.00
_cell.angle_beta   90.00
_cell.angle_gamma   90.00
#
_symmetry.space_group_name_H-M   'P 1'
#
loop_
_entity.id
_entity.type
_entity.pdbx_description
1 polymer ?
#
loop_
_entity_poly.entity_id
_entity_poly.type
_entity_poly.pdbx_seq_one_letter_code
_entity_poly.pdbx_strand_id
1 'polypeptide(L)'
;MTNKDFNSILEIIRTFPTEQDCIDHLEAIRWNGNVVSPFSPESKVYNCKGNRYKCKETGKYFNVKTNTLFDNTKVDLQKWFVAIWLVTSHKKGISSIQLSKDIGVTQKTGWFMLQRIRNCFGIDHSDDDQLTGEVEIDETYVGGKAKNRKKAILRDKSFGTKDRLRKSVVMGMVQRDGELRAKHVGNGSASQLLPQIDKNISKDATIYSDELTVYRGLHRVYDHKAVMHGKKEYVRGRVHTNTIESFWAILKRGIFGVYHFTSRKHLHFYVDEFVFRYNSRDFKEADRFNLFLSQSENRLTYKELING
;
A
#
# COMPACT_ATOMS: atom_id res chain seq x y z
N MET A 1 24.44 1.61 -8.14
CA MET A 1 23.44 2.39 -7.37
C MET A 1 24.17 3.39 -6.52
N THR A 2 23.94 4.68 -6.69
CA THR A 2 24.47 5.71 -5.78
C THR A 2 23.76 5.55 -4.45
N ASN A 3 24.42 4.89 -3.50
CA ASN A 3 23.89 4.66 -2.15
C ASN A 3 23.96 6.01 -1.40
N LYS A 4 22.99 6.88 -1.65
CA LYS A 4 22.83 8.12 -0.88
C LYS A 4 22.18 7.73 0.45
N ASP A 5 22.93 7.80 1.53
CA ASP A 5 22.44 7.50 2.88
C ASP A 5 21.87 8.77 3.52
N PHE A 6 20.67 8.67 4.09
CA PHE A 6 20.01 9.74 4.84
C PHE A 6 18.97 9.13 5.80
N ASN A 7 18.91 9.69 7.01
CA ASN A 7 18.07 9.19 8.09
C ASN A 7 17.14 10.29 8.68
N SER A 8 17.18 11.48 8.12
CA SER A 8 16.38 12.61 8.58
C SER A 8 15.90 13.50 7.44
N ILE A 9 14.86 14.30 7.71
CA ILE A 9 14.30 15.25 6.74
C ILE A 9 15.34 16.29 6.29
N LEU A 10 16.25 16.69 7.19
CA LEU A 10 17.30 17.65 6.86
C LEU A 10 18.34 17.02 5.93
N GLU A 11 18.65 15.75 6.15
CA GLU A 11 19.59 15.02 5.29
C GLU A 11 19.03 14.79 3.89
N ILE A 12 17.74 14.41 3.74
CA ILE A 12 17.16 14.26 2.40
C ILE A 12 17.14 15.58 1.63
N ILE A 13 16.83 16.71 2.29
CA ILE A 13 16.87 18.03 1.66
C ILE A 13 18.31 18.39 1.23
N ARG A 14 19.32 18.07 2.04
CA ARG A 14 20.73 18.29 1.69
C ARG A 14 21.23 17.35 0.61
N THR A 15 20.72 16.14 0.55
CA THR A 15 21.09 15.11 -0.44
C THR A 15 20.53 15.45 -1.83
N PHE A 16 19.36 16.10 -1.88
CA PHE A 16 18.69 16.51 -3.10
C PHE A 16 18.39 18.01 -3.10
N PRO A 17 19.43 18.87 -3.16
CA PRO A 17 19.28 20.33 -3.02
C PRO A 17 18.63 20.99 -4.23
N THR A 18 18.60 20.36 -5.39
CA THR A 18 18.00 20.90 -6.62
C THR A 18 17.03 19.94 -7.28
N GLU A 19 16.17 20.45 -8.15
CA GLU A 19 15.30 19.63 -9.01
C GLU A 19 16.14 18.66 -9.88
N GLN A 20 17.34 19.09 -10.34
CA GLN A 20 18.22 18.25 -11.15
C GLN A 20 18.74 17.04 -10.37
N ASP A 21 19.13 17.22 -9.10
CA ASP A 21 19.57 16.09 -8.26
C ASP A 21 18.47 15.04 -8.09
N CYS A 22 17.20 15.48 -8.02
CA CYS A 22 16.06 14.58 -7.99
C CYS A 22 15.86 13.84 -9.31
N ILE A 23 16.01 14.54 -10.45
CA ILE A 23 15.91 13.94 -11.78
C ILE A 23 17.00 12.89 -11.97
N ASP A 24 18.26 13.23 -11.70
CA ASP A 24 19.40 12.34 -11.84
C ASP A 24 19.25 11.07 -11.00
N HIS A 25 18.73 11.22 -9.78
CA HIS A 25 18.46 10.09 -8.90
C HIS A 25 17.34 9.19 -9.42
N LEU A 26 16.24 9.77 -9.90
CA LEU A 26 15.14 9.01 -10.52
C LEU A 26 15.60 8.29 -11.79
N GLU A 27 16.40 8.92 -12.63
CA GLU A 27 16.96 8.31 -13.84
C GLU A 27 17.89 7.14 -13.50
N ALA A 28 18.71 7.28 -12.46
CA ALA A 28 19.56 6.21 -11.97
C ALA A 28 18.75 5.00 -11.47
N ILE A 29 17.66 5.23 -10.70
CA ILE A 29 16.79 4.16 -10.22
C ILE A 29 16.02 3.52 -11.37
N ARG A 30 15.41 4.33 -12.23
CA ARG A 30 14.49 3.86 -13.25
C ARG A 30 15.19 3.16 -14.41
N TRP A 31 16.33 3.69 -14.83
CA TRP A 31 16.99 3.29 -16.07
C TRP A 31 18.40 2.74 -15.89
N ASN A 32 19.02 2.98 -14.75
CA ASN A 32 20.40 2.52 -14.46
C ASN A 32 21.39 2.77 -15.64
N GLY A 33 21.28 3.97 -16.26
CA GLY A 33 22.11 4.38 -17.41
C GLY A 33 21.60 3.93 -18.78
N ASN A 34 20.61 3.07 -18.88
CA ASN A 34 20.00 2.63 -20.14
C ASN A 34 18.57 3.14 -20.27
N VAL A 35 18.41 4.33 -20.87
CA VAL A 35 17.10 4.98 -20.99
C VAL A 35 16.15 4.20 -21.88
N VAL A 36 15.03 3.77 -21.32
CA VAL A 36 13.99 2.99 -22.00
C VAL A 36 12.74 3.86 -22.22
N SER A 37 12.19 3.76 -23.44
CA SER A 37 10.98 4.49 -23.80
C SER A 37 9.73 3.85 -23.14
N PRO A 38 8.89 4.62 -22.44
CA PRO A 38 7.63 4.09 -21.87
C PRO A 38 6.55 3.82 -22.95
N PHE A 39 6.82 4.14 -24.21
CA PHE A 39 5.89 3.94 -25.33
C PHE A 39 6.24 2.74 -26.20
N SER A 40 7.53 2.39 -26.27
CA SER A 40 8.07 1.23 -26.97
C SER A 40 9.43 0.89 -26.35
N PRO A 41 9.51 -0.11 -25.44
CA PRO A 41 10.74 -0.44 -24.71
C PRO A 41 11.93 -0.80 -25.61
N GLU A 42 11.67 -1.48 -26.73
CA GLU A 42 12.71 -1.92 -27.69
C GLU A 42 13.17 -0.81 -28.62
N SER A 43 12.52 0.36 -28.60
CA SER A 43 12.81 1.45 -29.51
C SER A 43 14.10 2.19 -29.13
N LYS A 44 14.92 2.54 -30.13
CA LYS A 44 16.04 3.45 -29.93
C LYS A 44 15.55 4.79 -29.36
N VAL A 45 16.27 5.31 -28.38
CA VAL A 45 15.97 6.57 -27.70
C VAL A 45 17.02 7.61 -28.09
N TYR A 46 16.58 8.82 -28.38
CA TYR A 46 17.45 9.98 -28.61
C TYR A 46 17.40 10.91 -27.40
N ASN A 47 18.58 11.31 -26.91
CA ASN A 47 18.71 12.34 -25.89
C ASN A 47 18.45 13.73 -26.48
N CYS A 48 17.64 14.53 -25.83
CA CYS A 48 17.23 15.86 -26.24
C CYS A 48 17.56 16.88 -25.14
N LYS A 49 17.59 18.17 -25.47
CA LYS A 49 17.82 19.25 -24.49
C LYS A 49 16.73 19.27 -23.40
N GLY A 50 17.09 19.61 -22.17
CA GLY A 50 16.17 19.88 -21.07
C GLY A 50 15.57 18.61 -20.46
N ASN A 51 16.41 17.60 -20.17
CA ASN A 51 16.00 16.34 -19.53
C ASN A 51 14.84 15.64 -20.26
N ARG A 52 14.87 15.70 -21.59
CA ARG A 52 13.87 15.05 -22.45
C ARG A 52 14.53 14.04 -23.38
N TYR A 53 13.76 13.03 -23.69
CA TYR A 53 14.13 11.94 -24.58
C TYR A 53 13.09 11.81 -25.68
N LYS A 54 13.47 11.28 -26.83
CA LYS A 54 12.55 11.01 -27.96
C LYS A 54 12.62 9.54 -28.34
N CYS A 55 11.46 8.89 -28.34
CA CYS A 55 11.32 7.54 -28.88
C CYS A 55 11.37 7.58 -30.41
N LYS A 56 12.27 6.80 -31.04
CA LYS A 56 12.43 6.77 -32.49
C LYS A 56 11.16 6.26 -33.18
N GLU A 57 10.62 5.16 -32.71
CA GLU A 57 9.51 4.46 -33.33
C GLU A 57 8.21 5.27 -33.29
N THR A 58 7.87 5.82 -32.11
CA THR A 58 6.61 6.56 -31.93
C THR A 58 6.74 8.05 -32.19
N GLY A 59 7.97 8.60 -32.30
CA GLY A 59 8.23 10.03 -32.41
C GLY A 59 7.90 10.85 -31.16
N LYS A 60 7.36 10.24 -30.10
CA LYS A 60 6.92 10.91 -28.89
C LYS A 60 8.09 11.31 -27.99
N TYR A 61 7.93 12.47 -27.33
CA TYR A 61 8.86 12.92 -26.31
C TYR A 61 8.43 12.42 -24.93
N PHE A 62 9.40 12.12 -24.09
CA PHE A 62 9.21 11.71 -22.70
C PHE A 62 10.35 12.19 -21.80
N ASN A 63 10.20 12.04 -20.52
CA ASN A 63 11.23 12.27 -19.51
C ASN A 63 11.06 11.28 -18.36
N VAL A 64 11.88 11.36 -17.33
CA VAL A 64 11.86 10.46 -16.18
C VAL A 64 10.53 10.43 -15.42
N LYS A 65 9.72 11.49 -15.54
CA LYS A 65 8.38 11.58 -14.89
C LYS A 65 7.26 10.93 -15.70
N THR A 66 7.47 10.65 -17.00
CA THR A 66 6.43 10.14 -17.90
C THR A 66 5.95 8.74 -17.49
N ASN A 67 4.64 8.54 -17.38
CA ASN A 67 3.95 7.31 -16.93
C ASN A 67 4.30 6.87 -15.51
N THR A 68 4.79 7.78 -14.67
CA THR A 68 5.07 7.52 -13.25
C THR A 68 4.09 8.27 -12.34
N LEU A 69 4.23 8.09 -11.04
CA LEU A 69 3.50 8.89 -10.05
C LEU A 69 3.74 10.41 -10.22
N PHE A 70 4.85 10.82 -10.86
CA PHE A 70 5.21 12.22 -11.11
C PHE A 70 4.64 12.76 -12.43
N ASP A 71 3.92 11.94 -13.20
CA ASP A 71 3.43 12.35 -14.53
C ASP A 71 2.53 13.58 -14.44
N ASN A 72 2.78 14.55 -15.34
CA ASN A 72 2.06 15.82 -15.41
C ASN A 72 2.00 16.62 -14.07
N THR A 73 2.95 16.39 -13.16
CA THR A 73 3.03 17.20 -11.93
C THR A 73 3.55 18.61 -12.22
N LYS A 74 2.94 19.60 -11.53
CA LYS A 74 3.46 20.97 -11.44
C LYS A 74 4.18 21.23 -10.12
N VAL A 75 4.22 20.24 -9.25
CA VAL A 75 4.92 20.31 -7.97
C VAL A 75 6.35 19.85 -8.18
N ASP A 76 7.32 20.58 -7.65
CA ASP A 76 8.74 20.30 -7.75
C ASP A 76 9.07 18.92 -7.17
N LEU A 77 10.03 18.20 -7.77
CA LEU A 77 10.43 16.88 -7.32
C LEU A 77 11.00 16.87 -5.91
N GLN A 78 11.67 17.95 -5.48
CA GLN A 78 12.12 18.07 -4.09
C GLN A 78 10.95 17.94 -3.09
N LYS A 79 9.82 18.60 -3.36
CA LYS A 79 8.62 18.48 -2.52
C LYS A 79 8.03 17.08 -2.56
N TRP A 80 8.10 16.41 -3.70
CA TRP A 80 7.71 15.01 -3.84
C TRP A 80 8.62 14.09 -3.03
N PHE A 81 9.93 14.29 -3.07
CA PHE A 81 10.89 13.49 -2.32
C PHE A 81 10.68 13.62 -0.82
N VAL A 82 10.48 14.86 -0.33
CA VAL A 82 10.11 15.08 1.08
C VAL A 82 8.77 14.42 1.42
N ALA A 83 7.76 14.54 0.55
CA ALA A 83 6.46 13.89 0.76
C ALA A 83 6.57 12.36 0.83
N ILE A 84 7.32 11.75 -0.09
CA ILE A 84 7.54 10.30 -0.11
C ILE A 84 8.28 9.86 1.16
N TRP A 85 9.33 10.57 1.54
CA TRP A 85 10.07 10.27 2.78
C TRP A 85 9.15 10.36 4.00
N LEU A 86 8.36 11.42 4.15
CA LEU A 86 7.40 11.55 5.24
C LEU A 86 6.38 10.41 5.28
N VAL A 87 5.86 9.99 4.13
CA VAL A 87 4.89 8.89 4.05
C VAL A 87 5.54 7.55 4.40
N THR A 88 6.74 7.28 3.94
CA THR A 88 7.41 5.99 4.16
C THR A 88 8.00 5.87 5.57
N SER A 89 8.45 6.98 6.20
CA SER A 89 9.07 6.99 7.52
C SER A 89 8.07 7.04 8.68
N HIS A 90 6.88 7.63 8.51
CA HIS A 90 5.90 7.76 9.58
C HIS A 90 5.13 6.47 9.83
N LYS A 91 5.39 5.77 10.94
CA LYS A 91 4.75 4.48 11.30
C LYS A 91 3.21 4.50 11.29
N LYS A 92 2.57 5.63 11.61
CA LYS A 92 1.10 5.77 11.68
C LYS A 92 0.51 6.50 10.46
N GLY A 93 1.36 6.95 9.52
CA GLY A 93 0.95 7.75 8.38
C GLY A 93 0.94 9.26 8.65
N ILE A 94 0.59 10.03 7.63
CA ILE A 94 0.51 11.49 7.67
C ILE A 94 -0.80 11.96 7.03
N SER A 95 -1.48 12.94 7.65
CA SER A 95 -2.69 13.51 7.07
C SER A 95 -2.36 14.46 5.91
N SER A 96 -3.30 14.64 4.97
CA SER A 96 -3.12 15.59 3.87
C SER A 96 -3.00 17.03 4.34
N ILE A 97 -3.59 17.37 5.49
CA ILE A 97 -3.47 18.70 6.11
C ILE A 97 -2.04 18.90 6.61
N GLN A 98 -1.49 17.91 7.31
CA GLN A 98 -0.11 18.00 7.81
C GLN A 98 0.88 18.03 6.65
N LEU A 99 0.79 17.08 5.71
CA LEU A 99 1.68 17.04 4.54
C LEU A 99 1.67 18.37 3.78
N SER A 100 0.48 18.95 3.54
CA SER A 100 0.37 20.21 2.80
C SER A 100 1.10 21.38 3.48
N LYS A 101 1.10 21.41 4.82
CA LYS A 101 1.86 22.39 5.60
C LYS A 101 3.35 22.15 5.52
N ASP A 102 3.78 20.88 5.66
CA ASP A 102 5.19 20.52 5.70
C ASP A 102 5.92 20.81 4.38
N ILE A 103 5.22 20.64 3.23
CA ILE A 103 5.83 20.88 1.91
C ILE A 103 5.34 22.16 1.21
N GLY A 104 4.51 22.97 1.86
CA GLY A 104 4.05 24.25 1.32
C GLY A 104 3.22 24.13 0.04
N VAL A 105 2.16 23.29 0.07
CA VAL A 105 1.17 23.14 -1.02
C VAL A 105 -0.26 23.29 -0.48
N THR A 106 -1.26 23.37 -1.36
CA THR A 106 -2.65 23.35 -0.91
C THR A 106 -3.04 21.98 -0.36
N GLN A 107 -3.99 21.90 0.57
CA GLN A 107 -4.49 20.64 1.12
C GLN A 107 -5.01 19.70 0.02
N LYS A 108 -5.70 20.24 -1.00
CA LYS A 108 -6.16 19.45 -2.15
C LYS A 108 -5.00 18.82 -2.94
N THR A 109 -3.91 19.59 -3.14
CA THR A 109 -2.68 19.08 -3.77
C THR A 109 -2.03 18.00 -2.90
N GLY A 110 -1.85 18.26 -1.60
CA GLY A 110 -1.29 17.29 -0.66
C GLY A 110 -2.12 16.00 -0.59
N TRP A 111 -3.45 16.10 -0.60
CA TRP A 111 -4.33 14.93 -0.66
C TRP A 111 -4.13 14.12 -1.95
N PHE A 112 -4.06 14.77 -3.11
CA PHE A 112 -3.86 14.09 -4.37
C PHE A 112 -2.46 13.46 -4.46
N MET A 113 -1.43 14.13 -3.95
CA MET A 113 -0.08 13.57 -3.84
C MET A 113 -0.09 12.30 -2.99
N LEU A 114 -0.74 12.30 -1.83
CA LEU A 114 -0.87 11.11 -0.99
C LEU A 114 -1.57 9.95 -1.72
N GLN A 115 -2.62 10.21 -2.50
CA GLN A 115 -3.30 9.15 -3.24
C GLN A 115 -2.42 8.58 -4.36
N ARG A 116 -1.64 9.41 -5.04
CA ARG A 116 -0.66 8.95 -6.05
C ARG A 116 0.45 8.11 -5.41
N ILE A 117 0.97 8.53 -4.25
CA ILE A 117 1.96 7.74 -3.49
C ILE A 117 1.35 6.39 -3.08
N ARG A 118 0.13 6.37 -2.53
CA ARG A 118 -0.56 5.14 -2.12
C ARG A 118 -0.79 4.18 -3.28
N ASN A 119 -1.12 4.69 -4.45
CA ASN A 119 -1.29 3.87 -5.65
C ASN A 119 -0.03 3.12 -6.07
N CYS A 120 1.14 3.52 -5.59
CA CYS A 120 2.41 2.85 -5.86
C CYS A 120 2.79 1.79 -4.81
N PHE A 121 2.04 1.65 -3.71
CA PHE A 121 2.32 0.62 -2.71
C PHE A 121 1.71 -0.74 -3.04
N GLY A 122 0.70 -0.78 -3.91
CA GLY A 122 0.08 -2.04 -4.32
C GLY A 122 1.08 -2.90 -5.08
N ILE A 123 1.36 -4.09 -4.56
CA ILE A 123 2.22 -5.09 -5.21
C ILE A 123 1.30 -6.21 -5.70
N ASP A 124 1.39 -6.54 -6.97
CA ASP A 124 0.79 -7.73 -7.53
C ASP A 124 1.77 -8.90 -7.37
N HIS A 125 1.40 -9.88 -6.57
CA HIS A 125 2.17 -11.11 -6.39
C HIS A 125 1.82 -12.10 -7.50
N SER A 126 2.85 -12.74 -8.06
CA SER A 126 2.67 -13.86 -8.99
C SER A 126 2.14 -15.08 -8.24
N ASP A 127 1.55 -16.03 -8.98
CA ASP A 127 1.02 -17.27 -8.38
C ASP A 127 2.15 -18.16 -7.82
N ASP A 128 3.40 -17.97 -8.28
CA ASP A 128 4.59 -18.68 -7.78
C ASP A 128 5.19 -18.03 -6.51
N ASP A 129 4.75 -16.82 -6.18
CA ASP A 129 5.20 -16.07 -5.00
C ASP A 129 4.19 -16.26 -3.86
N GLN A 130 4.16 -17.46 -3.26
CA GLN A 130 3.24 -17.79 -2.18
C GLN A 130 3.92 -17.75 -0.81
N LEU A 131 3.16 -17.35 0.23
CA LEU A 131 3.59 -17.42 1.62
C LEU A 131 3.78 -18.89 2.03
N THR A 132 4.86 -19.18 2.75
CA THR A 132 5.26 -20.52 3.16
C THR A 132 5.46 -20.61 4.68
N GLY A 133 5.75 -21.83 5.18
CA GLY A 133 6.01 -22.03 6.61
C GLY A 133 4.79 -21.78 7.49
N GLU A 134 4.91 -20.99 8.55
CA GLU A 134 3.81 -20.67 9.47
C GLU A 134 3.13 -19.37 9.07
N VAL A 135 1.86 -19.43 8.69
CA VAL A 135 1.07 -18.30 8.19
C VAL A 135 -0.14 -18.05 9.09
N GLU A 136 -0.23 -16.84 9.66
CA GLU A 136 -1.43 -16.39 10.39
C GLU A 136 -2.40 -15.74 9.41
N ILE A 137 -3.67 -16.09 9.49
CA ILE A 137 -4.74 -15.47 8.71
C ILE A 137 -5.83 -14.91 9.63
N ASP A 138 -6.36 -13.77 9.27
CA ASP A 138 -7.47 -13.13 9.98
C ASP A 138 -8.14 -12.08 9.08
N GLU A 139 -9.36 -11.65 9.44
CA GLU A 139 -10.00 -10.53 8.80
C GLU A 139 -10.37 -9.43 9.79
N THR A 140 -10.35 -8.21 9.31
CA THR A 140 -10.77 -7.06 10.11
C THR A 140 -11.83 -6.23 9.40
N TYR A 141 -12.65 -5.55 10.19
CA TYR A 141 -13.75 -4.73 9.72
C TYR A 141 -13.43 -3.24 9.90
N VAL A 142 -13.32 -2.53 8.78
CA VAL A 142 -13.03 -1.10 8.74
C VAL A 142 -14.31 -0.32 8.45
N GLY A 143 -14.61 0.70 9.26
CA GLY A 143 -15.77 1.59 9.11
C GLY A 143 -16.25 2.14 10.43
N GLY A 144 -17.09 3.19 10.37
CA GLY A 144 -17.64 3.86 11.54
C GLY A 144 -18.63 3.00 12.33
N LYS A 145 -18.83 3.36 13.60
CA LYS A 145 -19.84 2.71 14.46
C LYS A 145 -21.25 3.03 13.95
N ALA A 146 -22.17 2.05 13.96
CA ALA A 146 -23.56 2.22 13.52
C ALA A 146 -24.27 3.35 14.27
N LYS A 147 -24.03 3.48 15.58
CA LYS A 147 -24.61 4.53 16.42
C LYS A 147 -24.29 5.96 15.97
N ASN A 148 -23.21 6.15 15.23
CA ASN A 148 -22.76 7.48 14.76
C ASN A 148 -23.36 7.82 13.38
N ARG A 149 -24.20 6.97 12.80
CA ARG A 149 -24.81 7.20 11.48
C ARG A 149 -26.04 8.09 11.58
N LYS A 150 -26.28 8.88 10.53
CA LYS A 150 -27.50 9.72 10.45
C LYS A 150 -28.74 8.82 10.51
N LYS A 151 -29.77 9.25 11.26
CA LYS A 151 -31.04 8.52 11.44
C LYS A 151 -31.70 8.12 10.11
N ALA A 152 -31.60 8.94 9.06
CA ALA A 152 -32.11 8.64 7.73
C ALA A 152 -31.50 7.37 7.13
N ILE A 153 -30.18 7.17 7.28
CA ILE A 153 -29.47 5.98 6.81
C ILE A 153 -29.85 4.73 7.63
N LEU A 154 -30.14 4.91 8.93
CA LEU A 154 -30.57 3.80 9.80
C LEU A 154 -32.02 3.34 9.53
N ARG A 155 -32.86 4.22 8.96
CA ARG A 155 -34.26 3.92 8.61
C ARG A 155 -34.41 3.26 7.23
N ASP A 156 -33.40 3.35 6.40
CA ASP A 156 -33.42 2.76 5.08
C ASP A 156 -33.34 1.22 5.20
N LYS A 157 -34.48 0.55 4.95
CA LYS A 157 -34.64 -0.90 5.02
C LYS A 157 -33.83 -1.65 3.95
N SER A 158 -33.41 -0.97 2.86
CA SER A 158 -32.57 -1.54 1.82
C SER A 158 -31.15 -1.87 2.33
N PHE A 159 -30.74 -1.17 3.38
CA PHE A 159 -29.51 -1.48 4.10
C PHE A 159 -29.84 -2.48 5.21
N GLY A 160 -29.66 -3.76 4.94
CA GLY A 160 -29.94 -4.84 5.90
C GLY A 160 -29.49 -4.53 7.34
N THR A 161 -30.24 -5.10 8.30
CA THR A 161 -30.14 -4.85 9.75
C THR A 161 -28.77 -5.14 10.36
N LYS A 162 -27.86 -5.83 9.64
CA LYS A 162 -26.55 -6.22 10.15
C LYS A 162 -25.51 -5.13 9.86
N ASP A 163 -24.98 -4.52 10.91
CA ASP A 163 -23.92 -3.50 10.84
C ASP A 163 -22.66 -3.98 10.08
N ARG A 164 -22.43 -5.30 10.06
CA ARG A 164 -21.36 -5.96 9.29
C ARG A 164 -21.44 -5.69 7.79
N LEU A 165 -22.64 -5.60 7.21
CA LEU A 165 -22.83 -5.34 5.77
C LEU A 165 -22.41 -3.92 5.35
N ARG A 166 -22.18 -3.02 6.29
CA ARG A 166 -21.78 -1.62 6.05
C ARG A 166 -20.31 -1.34 6.32
N LYS A 167 -19.58 -2.29 6.89
CA LYS A 167 -18.13 -2.21 7.08
C LYS A 167 -17.42 -2.84 5.89
N SER A 168 -16.31 -2.25 5.52
CA SER A 168 -15.40 -2.88 4.58
C SER A 168 -14.61 -3.97 5.29
N VAL A 169 -14.41 -5.09 4.60
CA VAL A 169 -13.65 -6.22 5.13
C VAL A 169 -12.25 -6.17 4.53
N VAL A 170 -11.24 -6.27 5.36
CA VAL A 170 -9.85 -6.43 4.97
C VAL A 170 -9.39 -7.79 5.46
N MET A 171 -8.98 -8.65 4.54
CA MET A 171 -8.34 -9.92 4.84
C MET A 171 -6.83 -9.72 4.91
N GLY A 172 -6.18 -10.36 5.87
CA GLY A 172 -4.74 -10.35 6.03
C GLY A 172 -4.18 -11.76 6.18
N MET A 173 -2.97 -11.93 5.69
CA MET A 173 -2.17 -13.14 5.75
C MET A 173 -0.75 -12.72 6.07
N VAL A 174 -0.16 -13.24 7.14
CA VAL A 174 1.21 -12.91 7.53
C VAL A 174 2.02 -14.18 7.75
N GLN A 175 3.09 -14.31 7.01
CA GLN A 175 4.12 -15.31 7.29
C GLN A 175 4.88 -14.84 8.53
N ARG A 176 5.05 -15.71 9.51
CA ARG A 176 5.83 -15.40 10.73
C ARG A 176 7.26 -15.09 10.36
N ASP A 177 7.79 -14.02 10.93
CA ASP A 177 9.11 -13.46 10.63
C ASP A 177 9.33 -13.09 9.15
N GLY A 178 8.25 -12.97 8.38
CA GLY A 178 8.28 -12.73 6.95
C GLY A 178 7.32 -11.65 6.48
N GLU A 179 6.77 -11.88 5.30
CA GLU A 179 5.92 -10.98 4.56
C GLU A 179 4.47 -10.98 5.08
N LEU A 180 3.85 -9.83 5.00
CA LEU A 180 2.43 -9.63 5.23
C LEU A 180 1.75 -9.24 3.91
N ARG A 181 0.62 -9.88 3.63
CA ARG A 181 -0.30 -9.53 2.55
C ARG A 181 -1.66 -9.19 3.12
N ALA A 182 -2.26 -8.09 2.70
CA ALA A 182 -3.60 -7.72 3.11
C ALA A 182 -4.38 -7.12 1.94
N LYS A 183 -5.65 -7.47 1.83
CA LYS A 183 -6.50 -7.04 0.72
C LYS A 183 -7.89 -6.64 1.19
N HIS A 184 -8.39 -5.51 0.67
CA HIS A 184 -9.79 -5.16 0.80
C HIS A 184 -10.65 -6.12 -0.03
N VAL A 185 -11.56 -6.83 0.61
CA VAL A 185 -12.47 -7.79 -0.02
C VAL A 185 -13.92 -7.31 0.10
N GLY A 186 -14.80 -7.83 -0.75
CA GLY A 186 -16.20 -7.39 -0.82
C GLY A 186 -16.96 -7.63 0.50
N ASN A 187 -16.76 -8.80 1.09
CA ASN A 187 -17.33 -9.20 2.38
C ASN A 187 -16.54 -10.38 2.99
N GLY A 188 -16.91 -10.80 4.20
CA GLY A 188 -16.28 -11.92 4.91
C GLY A 188 -16.89 -13.31 4.58
N SER A 189 -17.43 -13.52 3.38
CA SER A 189 -17.94 -14.83 2.97
C SER A 189 -16.83 -15.76 2.49
N ALA A 190 -17.07 -17.07 2.52
CA ALA A 190 -16.15 -18.08 2.02
C ALA A 190 -15.73 -17.83 0.56
N SER A 191 -16.69 -17.42 -0.28
CA SER A 191 -16.44 -17.12 -1.70
C SER A 191 -15.50 -15.93 -1.94
N GLN A 192 -15.30 -15.05 -0.93
CA GLN A 192 -14.38 -13.93 -1.01
C GLN A 192 -13.04 -14.21 -0.33
N LEU A 193 -13.04 -14.95 0.78
CA LEU A 193 -11.84 -15.19 1.59
C LEU A 193 -11.03 -16.40 1.09
N LEU A 194 -11.66 -17.53 0.78
CA LEU A 194 -10.94 -18.76 0.42
C LEU A 194 -10.10 -18.60 -0.87
N PRO A 195 -10.56 -17.96 -1.94
CA PRO A 195 -9.71 -17.73 -3.12
C PRO A 195 -8.46 -16.88 -2.83
N GLN A 196 -8.53 -15.98 -1.83
CA GLN A 196 -7.34 -15.21 -1.43
C GLN A 196 -6.32 -16.09 -0.72
N ILE A 197 -6.77 -17.03 0.11
CA ILE A 197 -5.90 -18.02 0.76
C ILE A 197 -5.22 -18.89 -0.29
N ASP A 198 -6.01 -19.45 -1.20
CA ASP A 198 -5.55 -20.36 -2.23
C ASP A 198 -4.51 -19.72 -3.18
N LYS A 199 -4.73 -18.45 -3.52
CA LYS A 199 -3.78 -17.69 -4.36
C LYS A 199 -2.49 -17.35 -3.62
N ASN A 200 -2.54 -17.01 -2.34
CA ASN A 200 -1.42 -16.38 -1.64
C ASN A 200 -0.64 -17.31 -0.70
N ILE A 201 -1.13 -18.49 -0.39
CA ILE A 201 -0.51 -19.40 0.60
C ILE A 201 -0.21 -20.74 -0.06
N SER A 202 1.04 -21.21 0.09
CA SER A 202 1.47 -22.53 -0.38
C SER A 202 0.72 -23.63 0.36
N LYS A 203 0.44 -24.74 -0.35
CA LYS A 203 -0.24 -25.92 0.22
C LYS A 203 0.57 -26.58 1.35
N ASP A 204 1.87 -26.41 1.36
CA ASP A 204 2.78 -26.96 2.39
C ASP A 204 2.85 -26.09 3.65
N ALA A 205 2.18 -24.92 3.65
CA ALA A 205 2.17 -24.03 4.81
C ALA A 205 1.26 -24.53 5.92
N THR A 206 1.66 -24.28 7.18
CA THR A 206 0.80 -24.41 8.36
C THR A 206 0.03 -23.12 8.54
N ILE A 207 -1.30 -23.17 8.54
CA ILE A 207 -2.17 -22.00 8.70
C ILE A 207 -2.68 -21.92 10.14
N TYR A 208 -2.53 -20.74 10.73
CA TYR A 208 -3.14 -20.37 12.02
C TYR A 208 -4.27 -19.35 11.80
N SER A 209 -5.45 -19.62 12.34
CA SER A 209 -6.60 -18.71 12.28
C SER A 209 -7.33 -18.63 13.60
N ASP A 210 -8.33 -17.75 13.67
CA ASP A 210 -9.37 -17.80 14.70
C ASP A 210 -10.41 -18.91 14.41
N GLU A 211 -11.46 -18.94 15.23
CA GLU A 211 -12.55 -19.92 15.14
C GLU A 211 -13.63 -19.59 14.08
N LEU A 212 -13.37 -18.65 13.15
CA LEU A 212 -14.36 -18.27 12.15
C LEU A 212 -14.81 -19.46 11.31
N THR A 213 -16.13 -19.62 11.18
CA THR A 213 -16.74 -20.77 10.50
C THR A 213 -16.25 -20.97 9.07
N VAL A 214 -15.87 -19.88 8.38
CA VAL A 214 -15.34 -19.89 7.01
C VAL A 214 -14.04 -20.70 6.91
N TYR A 215 -13.20 -20.68 7.95
CA TYR A 215 -11.91 -21.36 7.96
C TYR A 215 -11.98 -22.85 8.33
N ARG A 216 -13.14 -23.35 8.80
CA ARG A 216 -13.28 -24.75 9.22
C ARG A 216 -12.95 -25.77 8.15
N GLY A 217 -13.14 -25.42 6.88
CA GLY A 217 -12.83 -26.31 5.75
C GLY A 217 -11.36 -26.39 5.37
N LEU A 218 -10.51 -25.50 5.87
CA LEU A 218 -9.10 -25.39 5.47
C LEU A 218 -8.28 -26.65 5.84
N HIS A 219 -8.62 -27.36 6.92
CA HIS A 219 -7.95 -28.60 7.34
C HIS A 219 -7.97 -29.72 6.29
N ARG A 220 -8.83 -29.61 5.26
CA ARG A 220 -8.88 -30.58 4.16
C ARG A 220 -7.78 -30.38 3.12
N VAL A 221 -7.16 -29.21 3.12
CA VAL A 221 -6.20 -28.77 2.09
C VAL A 221 -4.87 -28.33 2.69
N TYR A 222 -4.87 -27.84 3.94
CA TYR A 222 -3.71 -27.29 4.65
C TYR A 222 -3.54 -27.95 6.03
N ASP A 223 -2.35 -27.92 6.60
CA ASP A 223 -2.17 -28.08 8.05
C ASP A 223 -2.74 -26.87 8.76
N HIS A 224 -4.03 -26.94 9.12
CA HIS A 224 -4.77 -25.82 9.69
C HIS A 224 -5.04 -26.01 11.16
N LYS A 225 -4.68 -25.03 11.98
CA LYS A 225 -4.88 -24.99 13.43
C LYS A 225 -5.57 -23.68 13.83
N ALA A 226 -6.64 -23.77 14.62
CA ALA A 226 -7.40 -22.60 15.06
C ALA A 226 -7.29 -22.37 16.57
N VAL A 227 -7.26 -21.10 16.98
CA VAL A 227 -7.47 -20.69 18.38
C VAL A 227 -8.95 -20.41 18.65
N MET A 228 -9.40 -20.68 19.87
CA MET A 228 -10.82 -20.55 20.25
C MET A 228 -11.04 -19.33 21.17
N HIS A 229 -11.10 -18.14 20.60
CA HIS A 229 -11.35 -16.92 21.36
C HIS A 229 -12.65 -16.95 22.17
N GLY A 230 -13.71 -17.62 21.68
CA GLY A 230 -14.95 -17.84 22.41
C GLY A 230 -14.79 -18.62 23.70
N LYS A 231 -13.73 -19.44 23.82
CA LYS A 231 -13.34 -20.14 25.04
C LYS A 231 -12.26 -19.41 25.84
N LYS A 232 -11.96 -18.17 25.52
CA LYS A 232 -10.87 -17.34 26.08
C LYS A 232 -9.47 -17.97 25.87
N GLU A 233 -9.32 -18.81 24.87
CA GLU A 233 -8.05 -19.36 24.43
C GLU A 233 -7.46 -18.45 23.35
N TYR A 234 -6.43 -17.66 23.69
CA TYR A 234 -5.76 -16.73 22.79
C TYR A 234 -4.44 -17.30 22.25
N VAL A 235 -3.85 -18.23 22.99
CA VAL A 235 -2.57 -18.87 22.65
C VAL A 235 -2.60 -20.32 23.11
N ARG A 236 -2.24 -21.24 22.22
CA ARG A 236 -2.03 -22.67 22.53
C ARG A 236 -0.68 -23.12 21.97
N GLY A 237 0.38 -22.94 22.77
CA GLY A 237 1.75 -23.13 22.30
C GLY A 237 2.10 -22.18 21.16
N ARG A 238 2.38 -22.72 19.97
CA ARG A 238 2.64 -21.92 18.76
C ARG A 238 1.37 -21.47 18.03
N VAL A 239 0.20 -21.97 18.39
CA VAL A 239 -1.07 -21.61 17.73
C VAL A 239 -1.59 -20.29 18.30
N HIS A 240 -1.50 -19.22 17.54
CA HIS A 240 -2.01 -17.89 17.85
C HIS A 240 -2.08 -17.02 16.57
N THR A 241 -2.78 -15.89 16.66
CA THR A 241 -2.93 -14.89 15.60
C THR A 241 -2.39 -13.51 16.02
N ASN A 242 -1.45 -13.48 16.97
CA ASN A 242 -0.97 -12.23 17.58
C ASN A 242 -0.26 -11.31 16.58
N THR A 243 0.44 -11.86 15.58
CA THR A 243 1.18 -11.06 14.61
C THR A 243 0.22 -10.27 13.72
N ILE A 244 -0.77 -10.93 13.18
CA ILE A 244 -1.79 -10.27 12.33
C ILE A 244 -2.67 -9.32 13.15
N GLU A 245 -3.00 -9.63 14.41
CA GLU A 245 -3.73 -8.73 15.30
C GLU A 245 -2.93 -7.45 15.61
N SER A 246 -1.62 -7.56 15.80
CA SER A 246 -0.72 -6.41 15.96
C SER A 246 -0.74 -5.51 14.73
N PHE A 247 -0.76 -6.07 13.53
CA PHE A 247 -0.91 -5.31 12.30
C PHE A 247 -2.27 -4.57 12.25
N TRP A 248 -3.37 -5.27 12.59
CA TRP A 248 -4.70 -4.63 12.65
C TRP A 248 -4.75 -3.48 13.65
N ALA A 249 -4.07 -3.61 14.76
CA ALA A 249 -3.99 -2.53 15.76
C ALA A 249 -3.29 -1.29 15.19
N ILE A 250 -2.22 -1.46 14.38
CA ILE A 250 -1.51 -0.35 13.72
C ILE A 250 -2.39 0.26 12.62
N LEU A 251 -2.96 -0.54 11.73
CA LEU A 251 -3.88 -0.10 10.67
C LEU A 251 -5.05 0.72 11.24
N LYS A 252 -5.73 0.19 12.27
CA LYS A 252 -6.86 0.87 12.91
C LYS A 252 -6.45 2.18 13.57
N ARG A 253 -5.30 2.23 14.25
CA ARG A 253 -4.78 3.47 14.84
C ARG A 253 -4.48 4.53 13.78
N GLY A 254 -3.93 4.14 12.62
CA GLY A 254 -3.72 5.06 11.50
C GLY A 254 -5.04 5.56 10.92
N ILE A 255 -5.97 4.66 10.63
CA ILE A 255 -7.27 5.04 10.06
C ILE A 255 -8.07 5.95 11.00
N PHE A 256 -8.18 5.62 12.29
CA PHE A 256 -8.98 6.40 13.22
C PHE A 256 -8.26 7.63 13.80
N GLY A 257 -6.94 7.55 13.98
CA GLY A 257 -6.16 8.61 14.64
C GLY A 257 -5.55 9.63 13.68
N VAL A 258 -5.27 9.26 12.43
CA VAL A 258 -4.60 10.13 11.46
C VAL A 258 -5.51 10.50 10.30
N TYR A 259 -6.17 9.51 9.69
CA TYR A 259 -7.01 9.73 8.50
C TYR A 259 -8.47 10.04 8.86
N HIS A 260 -8.92 9.66 10.05
CA HIS A 260 -10.27 9.78 10.60
C HIS A 260 -11.34 9.03 9.81
N PHE A 261 -11.28 9.08 8.48
CA PHE A 261 -12.23 8.42 7.59
C PHE A 261 -11.55 7.98 6.29
N THR A 262 -11.90 6.77 5.85
CA THR A 262 -11.56 6.25 4.52
C THR A 262 -12.83 5.80 3.81
N SER A 263 -13.02 6.19 2.56
CA SER A 263 -14.12 5.64 1.76
C SER A 263 -13.84 4.18 1.40
N ARG A 264 -14.87 3.39 1.16
CA ARG A 264 -14.72 2.00 0.70
C ARG A 264 -13.91 1.90 -0.58
N LYS A 265 -14.15 2.83 -1.52
CA LYS A 265 -13.47 2.95 -2.80
C LYS A 265 -11.97 3.07 -2.65
N HIS A 266 -11.49 3.85 -1.71
CA HIS A 266 -10.07 4.14 -1.53
C HIS A 266 -9.40 3.32 -0.41
N LEU A 267 -10.13 2.44 0.28
CA LEU A 267 -9.59 1.71 1.43
C LEU A 267 -8.37 0.86 1.07
N HIS A 268 -8.37 0.24 -0.11
CA HIS A 268 -7.24 -0.56 -0.58
C HIS A 268 -5.93 0.25 -0.57
N PHE A 269 -5.92 1.51 -1.01
CA PHE A 269 -4.73 2.37 -0.98
C PHE A 269 -4.14 2.55 0.42
N TYR A 270 -5.00 2.63 1.43
CA TYR A 270 -4.54 2.74 2.81
C TYR A 270 -4.04 1.39 3.35
N VAL A 271 -4.67 0.30 2.97
CA VAL A 271 -4.21 -1.05 3.33
C VAL A 271 -2.82 -1.28 2.75
N ASP A 272 -2.62 -1.01 1.47
CA ASP A 272 -1.34 -1.18 0.77
C ASP A 272 -0.22 -0.32 1.40
N GLU A 273 -0.54 0.92 1.82
CA GLU A 273 0.40 1.79 2.56
C GLU A 273 0.87 1.15 3.87
N PHE A 274 -0.02 0.50 4.63
CA PHE A 274 0.35 -0.17 5.88
C PHE A 274 1.06 -1.50 5.64
N VAL A 275 0.70 -2.24 4.60
CA VAL A 275 1.41 -3.45 4.16
C VAL A 275 2.86 -3.12 3.79
N PHE A 276 3.08 -2.09 2.97
CA PHE A 276 4.42 -1.63 2.61
C PHE A 276 5.26 -1.29 3.85
N ARG A 277 4.69 -0.55 4.81
CA ARG A 277 5.41 -0.21 6.06
C ARG A 277 5.75 -1.44 6.89
N TYR A 278 4.84 -2.40 6.96
CA TYR A 278 5.10 -3.65 7.68
C TYR A 278 6.24 -4.43 7.03
N ASN A 279 6.18 -4.63 5.72
CA ASN A 279 7.14 -5.42 4.96
C ASN A 279 8.53 -4.74 4.87
N SER A 280 8.58 -3.42 4.97
CA SER A 280 9.84 -2.66 4.97
C SER A 280 10.28 -2.19 6.36
N ARG A 281 9.72 -2.75 7.45
CA ARG A 281 9.98 -2.29 8.83
C ARG A 281 11.44 -2.35 9.27
N ASP A 282 12.18 -3.33 8.73
CA ASP A 282 13.57 -3.58 9.07
C ASP A 282 14.55 -2.85 8.14
N PHE A 283 14.04 -2.11 7.14
CA PHE A 283 14.86 -1.33 6.20
C PHE A 283 15.27 -0.01 6.84
N LYS A 284 16.48 0.47 6.49
CA LYS A 284 16.89 1.85 6.76
C LYS A 284 15.99 2.83 5.99
N GLU A 285 15.92 4.08 6.45
CA GLU A 285 15.04 5.09 5.85
C GLU A 285 15.36 5.35 4.37
N ALA A 286 16.64 5.44 4.01
CA ALA A 286 17.08 5.64 2.64
C ALA A 286 16.75 4.43 1.74
N ASP A 287 16.92 3.21 2.24
CA ASP A 287 16.61 1.98 1.49
C ASP A 287 15.11 1.86 1.25
N ARG A 288 14.28 2.17 2.26
CA ARG A 288 12.82 2.20 2.14
C ARG A 288 12.35 3.25 1.14
N PHE A 289 12.96 4.44 1.15
CA PHE A 289 12.69 5.50 0.19
C PHE A 289 13.04 5.07 -1.23
N ASN A 290 14.22 4.48 -1.44
CA ASN A 290 14.67 4.01 -2.76
C ASN A 290 13.83 2.82 -3.26
N LEU A 291 13.44 1.89 -2.37
CA LEU A 291 12.50 0.83 -2.68
C LEU A 291 11.17 1.40 -3.19
N PHE A 292 10.63 2.40 -2.51
CA PHE A 292 9.41 3.07 -2.97
C PHE A 292 9.60 3.73 -4.35
N LEU A 293 10.70 4.42 -4.58
CA LEU A 293 10.95 5.06 -5.88
C LEU A 293 11.06 4.05 -7.03
N SER A 294 11.63 2.85 -6.78
CA SER A 294 11.69 1.79 -7.79
C SER A 294 10.30 1.24 -8.19
N GLN A 295 9.29 1.42 -7.31
CA GLN A 295 7.89 1.02 -7.54
C GLN A 295 7.03 2.19 -8.07
N SER A 296 7.61 3.33 -8.40
CA SER A 296 6.90 4.57 -8.73
C SER A 296 6.32 4.65 -10.16
N GLU A 297 6.34 3.57 -10.92
CA GLU A 297 5.88 3.53 -12.32
C GLU A 297 4.35 3.43 -12.50
N ASN A 298 3.59 3.64 -11.43
CA ASN A 298 2.13 3.64 -11.45
C ASN A 298 1.57 5.06 -11.56
N ARG A 299 1.09 5.41 -12.76
CA ARG A 299 0.39 6.67 -12.97
C ARG A 299 -1.03 6.62 -12.42
N LEU A 300 -1.45 7.69 -11.72
CA LEU A 300 -2.83 7.90 -11.30
C LEU A 300 -3.27 9.31 -11.67
N THR A 301 -4.31 9.42 -12.49
CA THR A 301 -4.91 10.72 -12.81
C THR A 301 -6.00 11.08 -11.79
N TYR A 302 -6.28 12.39 -11.66
CA TYR A 302 -7.36 12.85 -10.78
C TYR A 302 -8.73 12.29 -11.21
N LYS A 303 -8.96 12.18 -12.52
CA LYS A 303 -10.20 11.63 -13.07
C LYS A 303 -10.41 10.16 -12.70
N GLU A 304 -9.37 9.33 -12.80
CA GLU A 304 -9.40 7.92 -12.38
C GLU A 304 -9.69 7.83 -10.89
N LEU A 305 -9.00 8.64 -10.06
CA LEU A 305 -9.18 8.63 -8.62
C LEU A 305 -10.62 8.94 -8.19
N ILE A 306 -11.30 9.89 -8.83
CA ILE A 306 -12.66 10.30 -8.44
C ILE A 306 -13.77 9.45 -9.08
N ASN A 307 -13.54 8.85 -10.26
CA ASN A 307 -14.53 8.11 -11.02
C ASN A 307 -14.36 6.59 -10.96
N GLY A 308 -13.14 6.09 -10.67
CA GLY A 308 -12.76 4.67 -10.59
C GLY A 308 -13.33 3.90 -9.41
#